data_c12396dc733341a0079b5a51afbd9014
#
_entry.id   c12396dc733341a0079b5a51afbd9014
#
_cell.length_a   1.000
_cell.length_b   1.000
_cell.length_c   1.000
_cell.angle_alpha   90.00
_cell.angle_beta   90.00
_cell.angle_gamma   90.00
#
_symmetry.space_group_name_H-M   'P 1'
#
loop_
_entity.id
_entity.type
_entity.pdbx_description
1 polymer ?
#
loop_
_entity_poly.entity_id
_entity_poly.type
_entity_poly.pdbx_seq_one_letter_code
_entity_poly.pdbx_strand_id
1 'polypeptide(L)'
;MKSIKTAIALSAIAGGAAWSGVSFAAEDGNAAHGVFVMTNNADSNQVIAFQRGPNGTLGNPHSYGTDGRGSGGTVDPLASQRSLTLSTDGAWLFAVNAGSGSVSVFHVNGAQLELTDRVATEGSEPNSVAQFGSLVYVLNTAGSSGVVGFNFNDGKLVRIPNSLRFLSGNAVASGSVAFSPDGQFLIVTEKATNNLDVFKVLGDGSLSQATITKSVGPGVFSASFTRNDVAVVSETGAGGPNSSAISSYSVQSNGTLTPISSSVPTLGSANCWNVVTPDGRFAYVSNAGSGSVSGFAIGSGGTLTPIPGTVLALNPTGSSNIDITISSDGKFLYTLNSGTGTVGMFAIQPTNGTLTDLGTAGSLPAAAGLNGIAAN
;
A
#
# COMPACT_ATOMS: atom_id res chain seq x y z
N MET A 1 0.58 89.52 -41.84
CA MET A 1 -0.41 89.36 -40.84
C MET A 1 -0.38 87.93 -40.39
N LYS A 2 0.17 87.68 -39.24
CA LYS A 2 0.49 86.28 -38.73
C LYS A 2 -0.54 85.87 -37.71
N SER A 3 -1.23 84.77 -37.98
CA SER A 3 -2.20 84.14 -37.09
C SER A 3 -1.46 83.21 -36.11
N ILE A 4 -1.62 83.42 -34.80
CA ILE A 4 -1.09 82.59 -33.76
C ILE A 4 -2.17 81.55 -33.37
N LYS A 5 -1.88 80.28 -33.52
CA LYS A 5 -2.71 79.19 -33.04
C LYS A 5 -2.19 78.74 -31.67
N THR A 6 -3.03 78.94 -30.65
CA THR A 6 -2.78 78.47 -29.30
C THR A 6 -3.15 76.97 -29.22
N ALA A 7 -2.21 76.11 -28.86
CA ALA A 7 -2.46 74.70 -28.60
C ALA A 7 -2.65 74.52 -27.08
N ILE A 8 -3.79 73.96 -26.70
CA ILE A 8 -4.09 73.53 -25.31
C ILE A 8 -3.60 72.07 -25.16
N ALA A 9 -2.67 71.86 -24.29
CA ALA A 9 -2.21 70.55 -23.92
C ALA A 9 -3.10 70.00 -22.78
N LEU A 10 -3.82 68.90 -23.02
CA LEU A 10 -4.50 68.11 -22.00
C LEU A 10 -3.49 67.11 -21.43
N SER A 11 -3.17 67.27 -20.16
CA SER A 11 -2.39 66.29 -19.39
C SER A 11 -3.34 65.20 -18.86
N ALA A 12 -3.27 64.00 -19.39
CA ALA A 12 -3.92 62.82 -18.85
C ALA A 12 -3.03 62.24 -17.75
N ILE A 13 -3.51 62.25 -16.50
CA ILE A 13 -2.88 61.54 -15.36
C ILE A 13 -3.34 60.09 -15.44
N ALA A 14 -2.47 59.21 -15.91
CA ALA A 14 -2.66 57.77 -15.80
C ALA A 14 -2.21 57.29 -14.42
N GLY A 15 -3.19 57.04 -13.52
CA GLY A 15 -2.96 56.35 -12.24
C GLY A 15 -2.71 54.87 -12.49
N GLY A 16 -1.47 54.47 -12.55
CA GLY A 16 -1.09 53.07 -12.59
C GLY A 16 -1.21 52.49 -11.18
N ALA A 17 -2.20 51.66 -10.91
CA ALA A 17 -2.23 50.79 -9.76
C ALA A 17 -1.16 49.72 -9.98
N ALA A 18 -0.05 49.82 -9.24
CA ALA A 18 0.93 48.77 -9.16
C ALA A 18 0.30 47.57 -8.41
N TRP A 19 -0.07 46.54 -9.12
CA TRP A 19 -0.30 45.22 -8.51
C TRP A 19 1.07 44.71 -8.10
N SER A 20 1.32 44.69 -6.78
CA SER A 20 2.39 43.92 -6.19
C SER A 20 2.08 42.42 -6.40
N GLY A 21 2.61 41.86 -7.47
CA GLY A 21 2.64 40.43 -7.67
C GLY A 21 3.37 39.81 -6.49
N VAL A 22 2.66 39.05 -5.65
CA VAL A 22 3.28 38.15 -4.72
C VAL A 22 3.99 37.12 -5.59
N SER A 23 5.30 37.29 -5.76
CA SER A 23 6.16 36.27 -6.32
C SER A 23 6.18 35.12 -5.31
N PHE A 24 5.43 34.06 -5.57
CA PHE A 24 5.72 32.77 -4.96
C PHE A 24 7.11 32.39 -5.50
N ALA A 25 8.12 32.44 -4.62
CA ALA A 25 9.39 31.81 -4.89
C ALA A 25 9.06 30.35 -5.24
N ALA A 26 9.48 29.90 -6.42
CA ALA A 26 9.53 28.48 -6.72
C ALA A 26 10.45 27.87 -5.66
N GLU A 27 9.86 27.15 -4.70
CA GLU A 27 10.64 26.28 -3.84
C GLU A 27 11.28 25.24 -4.72
N ASP A 28 12.59 25.15 -4.59
CA ASP A 28 13.44 24.17 -5.26
C ASP A 28 12.81 22.76 -5.22
N GLY A 29 12.82 22.10 -6.37
CA GLY A 29 12.31 20.81 -6.75
C GLY A 29 12.43 19.63 -5.79
N ASN A 30 11.88 19.75 -4.59
CA ASN A 30 11.62 18.63 -3.70
C ASN A 30 10.11 18.34 -3.81
N ALA A 31 9.73 17.45 -4.74
CA ALA A 31 8.36 16.98 -4.81
C ALA A 31 7.97 16.50 -3.41
N ALA A 32 6.96 17.16 -2.81
CA ALA A 32 6.52 16.80 -1.46
C ALA A 32 6.04 15.35 -1.47
N HIS A 33 6.72 14.48 -0.74
CA HIS A 33 6.33 13.08 -0.61
C HIS A 33 5.13 12.93 0.33
N GLY A 34 4.35 11.86 0.15
CA GLY A 34 3.18 11.56 0.95
C GLY A 34 3.22 10.19 1.62
N VAL A 35 2.51 10.09 2.75
CA VAL A 35 2.08 8.82 3.35
C VAL A 35 0.57 8.86 3.42
N PHE A 36 -0.06 7.80 2.91
CA PHE A 36 -1.50 7.71 2.70
C PHE A 36 -2.08 6.61 3.56
N VAL A 37 -3.19 6.89 4.25
CA VAL A 37 -3.92 5.94 5.09
C VAL A 37 -5.39 5.93 4.71
N MET A 38 -5.99 4.76 4.54
CA MET A 38 -7.41 4.62 4.23
C MET A 38 -8.24 4.48 5.51
N THR A 39 -9.36 5.21 5.59
CA THR A 39 -10.24 5.20 6.77
C THR A 39 -11.12 3.96 6.84
N ASN A 40 -11.44 3.36 5.69
CA ASN A 40 -12.42 2.27 5.56
C ASN A 40 -13.77 2.56 6.26
N ASN A 41 -14.15 3.82 6.35
CA ASN A 41 -15.39 4.25 7.01
C ASN A 41 -16.62 3.77 6.24
N ALA A 42 -17.63 3.26 6.97
CA ALA A 42 -18.82 2.64 6.39
C ALA A 42 -19.76 3.64 5.70
N ASP A 43 -19.77 4.89 6.12
CA ASP A 43 -20.63 5.92 5.53
C ASP A 43 -19.95 6.60 4.34
N SER A 44 -18.65 6.93 4.47
CA SER A 44 -17.84 7.60 3.44
C SER A 44 -16.38 7.23 3.63
N ASN A 45 -15.85 6.37 2.75
CA ASN A 45 -14.45 5.99 2.78
C ASN A 45 -13.57 7.17 2.30
N GLN A 46 -12.44 7.36 2.95
CA GLN A 46 -11.50 8.44 2.65
C GLN A 46 -10.06 7.95 2.67
N VAL A 47 -9.19 8.67 1.99
CA VAL A 47 -7.74 8.58 2.13
C VAL A 47 -7.26 9.82 2.87
N ILE A 48 -6.55 9.62 3.98
CA ILE A 48 -5.86 10.69 4.72
C ILE A 48 -4.42 10.69 4.23
N ALA A 49 -4.00 11.80 3.62
CA ALA A 49 -2.66 12.01 3.11
C ALA A 49 -1.86 12.90 4.06
N PHE A 50 -0.70 12.42 4.50
CA PHE A 50 0.27 13.17 5.29
C PHE A 50 1.40 13.65 4.40
N GLN A 51 1.86 14.87 4.58
CA GLN A 51 3.10 15.34 3.98
C GLN A 51 4.29 14.72 4.71
N ARG A 52 5.18 14.06 3.97
CA ARG A 52 6.42 13.50 4.50
C ARG A 52 7.55 14.54 4.41
N GLY A 53 8.15 14.86 5.54
CA GLY A 53 9.36 15.67 5.61
C GLY A 53 10.62 14.90 5.17
N PRO A 54 11.72 15.58 4.89
CA PRO A 54 12.97 14.97 4.44
C PRO A 54 13.61 14.05 5.48
N ASN A 55 13.25 14.21 6.75
CA ASN A 55 13.69 13.37 7.88
C ASN A 55 12.71 12.21 8.18
N GLY A 56 11.68 12.00 7.34
CA GLY A 56 10.69 10.93 7.49
C GLY A 56 9.53 11.24 8.42
N THR A 57 9.50 12.39 9.09
CA THR A 57 8.37 12.78 9.94
C THR A 57 7.16 13.18 9.09
N LEU A 58 5.96 12.99 9.66
CA LEU A 58 4.70 13.24 8.99
C LEU A 58 3.99 14.44 9.58
N GLY A 59 3.39 15.26 8.73
CA GLY A 59 2.62 16.43 9.13
C GLY A 59 1.48 16.73 8.14
N ASN A 60 0.71 17.79 8.45
CA ASN A 60 -0.30 18.37 7.58
C ASN A 60 -1.27 17.35 6.97
N PRO A 61 -2.03 16.58 7.78
CA PRO A 61 -2.96 15.58 7.24
C PRO A 61 -4.11 16.25 6.48
N HIS A 62 -4.42 15.71 5.30
CA HIS A 62 -5.56 16.10 4.47
C HIS A 62 -6.39 14.88 4.09
N SER A 63 -7.74 15.02 4.12
CA SER A 63 -8.66 13.94 3.78
C SER A 63 -9.22 14.10 2.36
N TYR A 64 -9.26 13.01 1.61
CA TYR A 64 -9.79 12.94 0.24
C TYR A 64 -10.84 11.84 0.17
N GLY A 65 -12.04 12.17 -0.30
CA GLY A 65 -13.13 11.21 -0.48
C GLY A 65 -12.82 10.21 -1.60
N THR A 66 -13.15 8.94 -1.37
CA THR A 66 -13.05 7.90 -2.42
C THR A 66 -14.31 7.79 -3.28
N ASP A 67 -15.36 8.55 -2.98
CA ASP A 67 -16.72 8.40 -3.53
C ASP A 67 -17.31 6.99 -3.32
N GLY A 68 -16.71 6.20 -2.43
CA GLY A 68 -17.16 4.88 -2.04
C GLY A 68 -17.37 4.77 -0.53
N ARG A 69 -17.75 3.57 -0.10
CA ARG A 69 -17.93 3.23 1.32
C ARG A 69 -17.01 2.09 1.70
N GLY A 70 -16.40 2.19 2.88
CA GLY A 70 -15.71 1.09 3.52
C GLY A 70 -16.65 0.10 4.18
N SER A 71 -16.10 -0.94 4.79
CA SER A 71 -16.87 -1.90 5.61
C SER A 71 -17.15 -1.39 7.03
N GLY A 72 -16.44 -0.36 7.47
CA GLY A 72 -16.42 0.03 8.89
C GLY A 72 -15.70 -1.01 9.74
N GLY A 73 -15.97 -1.01 11.03
CA GLY A 73 -15.37 -1.94 12.00
C GLY A 73 -14.49 -1.22 13.01
N THR A 74 -13.65 -1.96 13.73
CA THR A 74 -12.81 -1.40 14.80
C THR A 74 -11.32 -1.51 14.49
N VAL A 75 -10.76 -2.73 14.47
CA VAL A 75 -9.36 -3.00 14.19
C VAL A 75 -9.29 -4.06 13.11
N ASP A 76 -8.59 -3.78 12.01
CA ASP A 76 -8.38 -4.68 10.87
C ASP A 76 -9.65 -5.38 10.34
N PRO A 77 -10.73 -4.65 10.03
CA PRO A 77 -11.95 -5.28 9.55
C PRO A 77 -11.81 -5.96 8.18
N LEU A 78 -10.87 -5.53 7.35
CA LEU A 78 -10.60 -6.14 6.04
C LEU A 78 -9.71 -7.38 6.15
N ALA A 79 -8.98 -7.53 7.26
CA ALA A 79 -8.04 -8.60 7.50
C ALA A 79 -7.16 -8.88 6.27
N SER A 80 -6.57 -7.82 5.71
CA SER A 80 -5.85 -7.86 4.43
C SER A 80 -4.66 -6.92 4.37
N GLN A 81 -3.81 -7.12 3.38
CA GLN A 81 -2.79 -6.17 2.97
C GLN A 81 -3.09 -5.64 1.57
N ARG A 82 -2.64 -4.40 1.27
CA ARG A 82 -2.83 -3.70 -0.01
C ARG A 82 -4.28 -3.30 -0.28
N SER A 83 -5.05 -2.99 0.73
CA SER A 83 -6.34 -2.32 0.54
C SER A 83 -6.19 -0.87 0.03
N LEU A 84 -4.98 -0.32 0.18
CA LEU A 84 -4.49 0.94 -0.39
C LEU A 84 -3.13 0.68 -1.03
N THR A 85 -2.97 0.97 -2.33
CA THR A 85 -1.76 0.62 -3.08
C THR A 85 -1.38 1.73 -4.05
N LEU A 86 -0.11 2.15 -4.04
CA LEU A 86 0.47 3.02 -5.07
C LEU A 86 0.82 2.22 -6.33
N SER A 87 0.71 2.87 -7.48
CA SER A 87 1.31 2.36 -8.72
C SER A 87 2.83 2.27 -8.61
N THR A 88 3.43 1.44 -9.45
CA THR A 88 4.89 1.22 -9.45
C THR A 88 5.70 2.52 -9.66
N ASP A 89 5.15 3.48 -10.40
CA ASP A 89 5.74 4.80 -10.65
C ASP A 89 5.40 5.84 -9.57
N GLY A 90 4.52 5.48 -8.61
CA GLY A 90 4.06 6.36 -7.54
C GLY A 90 3.09 7.47 -7.97
N ALA A 91 2.69 7.51 -9.26
CA ALA A 91 1.84 8.56 -9.80
C ALA A 91 0.34 8.34 -9.52
N TRP A 92 -0.04 7.12 -9.14
CA TRP A 92 -1.43 6.73 -8.91
C TRP A 92 -1.61 5.97 -7.61
N LEU A 93 -2.77 6.18 -6.97
CA LEU A 93 -3.15 5.48 -5.74
C LEU A 93 -4.50 4.80 -5.95
N PHE A 94 -4.57 3.52 -5.60
CA PHE A 94 -5.77 2.70 -5.68
C PHE A 94 -6.28 2.41 -4.28
N ALA A 95 -7.57 2.68 -4.03
CA ALA A 95 -8.22 2.44 -2.73
C ALA A 95 -9.44 1.54 -2.91
N VAL A 96 -9.52 0.44 -2.19
CA VAL A 96 -10.71 -0.41 -2.20
C VAL A 96 -11.83 0.21 -1.34
N ASN A 97 -13.06 0.01 -1.75
CA ASN A 97 -14.26 0.42 -1.02
C ASN A 97 -15.09 -0.83 -0.73
N ALA A 98 -14.75 -1.53 0.35
CA ALA A 98 -15.31 -2.84 0.67
C ALA A 98 -16.82 -2.82 0.83
N GLY A 99 -17.39 -1.79 1.47
CA GLY A 99 -18.82 -1.65 1.69
C GLY A 99 -19.64 -1.26 0.46
N SER A 100 -19.00 -0.74 -0.60
CA SER A 100 -19.67 -0.40 -1.86
C SER A 100 -19.21 -1.24 -3.06
N GLY A 101 -18.36 -2.25 -2.85
CA GLY A 101 -17.92 -3.17 -3.91
C GLY A 101 -17.20 -2.45 -5.06
N SER A 102 -16.35 -1.46 -4.76
CA SER A 102 -15.69 -0.64 -5.77
C SER A 102 -14.22 -0.39 -5.45
N VAL A 103 -13.46 0.05 -6.44
CA VAL A 103 -12.10 0.57 -6.31
C VAL A 103 -12.05 1.98 -6.85
N SER A 104 -11.38 2.88 -6.14
CA SER A 104 -11.17 4.29 -6.53
C SER A 104 -9.74 4.52 -6.93
N VAL A 105 -9.52 5.42 -7.89
CA VAL A 105 -8.22 5.80 -8.43
C VAL A 105 -7.99 7.27 -8.18
N PHE A 106 -6.81 7.60 -7.65
CA PHE A 106 -6.37 8.96 -7.46
C PHE A 106 -5.08 9.22 -8.24
N HIS A 107 -4.99 10.37 -8.87
CA HIS A 107 -3.71 10.92 -9.30
C HIS A 107 -2.98 11.48 -8.08
N VAL A 108 -1.70 11.18 -7.96
CA VAL A 108 -0.84 11.57 -6.83
C VAL A 108 0.12 12.66 -7.25
N ASN A 109 0.11 13.79 -6.54
CA ASN A 109 1.09 14.85 -6.69
C ASN A 109 1.66 15.20 -5.29
N GLY A 110 2.75 14.54 -4.92
CA GLY A 110 3.28 14.59 -3.57
C GLY A 110 2.32 14.01 -2.54
N ALA A 111 1.83 14.82 -1.61
CA ALA A 111 0.77 14.47 -0.67
C ALA A 111 -0.63 14.93 -1.12
N GLN A 112 -0.77 15.47 -2.33
CA GLN A 112 -2.06 15.88 -2.89
C GLN A 112 -2.65 14.74 -3.71
N LEU A 113 -3.98 14.54 -3.58
CA LEU A 113 -4.71 13.51 -4.29
C LEU A 113 -5.85 14.13 -5.10
N GLU A 114 -6.03 13.66 -6.33
CA GLU A 114 -7.16 13.99 -7.18
C GLU A 114 -7.89 12.71 -7.57
N LEU A 115 -9.17 12.57 -7.19
CA LEU A 115 -9.97 11.41 -7.58
C LEU A 115 -10.27 11.47 -9.08
N THR A 116 -9.82 10.45 -9.83
CA THR A 116 -9.98 10.39 -11.29
C THR A 116 -10.99 9.34 -11.74
N ASP A 117 -11.16 8.27 -10.94
CA ASP A 117 -12.09 7.20 -11.30
C ASP A 117 -12.60 6.44 -10.07
N ARG A 118 -13.76 5.79 -10.24
CA ARG A 118 -14.29 4.79 -9.31
C ARG A 118 -15.11 3.77 -10.09
N VAL A 119 -14.72 2.52 -10.05
CA VAL A 119 -15.41 1.43 -10.79
C VAL A 119 -15.86 0.32 -9.84
N ALA A 120 -16.95 -0.36 -10.20
CA ALA A 120 -17.38 -1.57 -9.49
C ALA A 120 -16.39 -2.71 -9.72
N THR A 121 -16.10 -3.50 -8.67
CA THR A 121 -15.20 -4.66 -8.76
C THR A 121 -15.90 -5.94 -9.23
N GLU A 122 -17.23 -5.87 -9.41
CA GLU A 122 -18.10 -6.99 -9.78
C GLU A 122 -18.02 -8.22 -8.84
N GLY A 123 -17.50 -8.00 -7.65
CA GLY A 123 -17.47 -8.91 -6.53
C GLY A 123 -17.95 -8.22 -5.26
N SER A 124 -17.86 -8.91 -4.15
CA SER A 124 -18.25 -8.38 -2.84
C SER A 124 -17.04 -8.24 -1.94
N GLU A 125 -17.01 -7.16 -1.16
CA GLU A 125 -15.95 -6.85 -0.19
C GLU A 125 -14.54 -6.89 -0.81
N PRO A 126 -14.22 -6.01 -1.80
CA PRO A 126 -12.84 -5.87 -2.24
C PRO A 126 -11.96 -5.49 -1.06
N ASN A 127 -10.86 -6.23 -0.87
CA ASN A 127 -9.99 -6.05 0.28
C ASN A 127 -8.51 -5.85 -0.07
N SER A 128 -8.13 -6.10 -1.33
CA SER A 128 -6.74 -5.93 -1.77
C SER A 128 -6.68 -5.57 -3.26
N VAL A 129 -5.71 -4.75 -3.66
CA VAL A 129 -5.50 -4.34 -5.05
C VAL A 129 -4.02 -4.39 -5.41
N ALA A 130 -3.71 -4.89 -6.59
CA ALA A 130 -2.35 -4.92 -7.15
C ALA A 130 -2.33 -4.28 -8.53
N GLN A 131 -1.25 -3.54 -8.85
CA GLN A 131 -1.02 -2.90 -10.13
C GLN A 131 0.35 -3.28 -10.68
N PHE A 132 0.42 -3.53 -11.99
CA PHE A 132 1.67 -3.69 -12.74
C PHE A 132 1.47 -3.23 -14.19
N GLY A 133 2.29 -2.29 -14.65
CA GLY A 133 2.13 -1.67 -15.97
C GLY A 133 0.72 -1.11 -16.16
N SER A 134 0.03 -1.55 -17.19
CA SER A 134 -1.38 -1.20 -17.46
C SER A 134 -2.40 -2.15 -16.84
N LEU A 135 -1.99 -3.10 -16.00
CA LEU A 135 -2.89 -4.06 -15.37
C LEU A 135 -3.16 -3.71 -13.91
N VAL A 136 -4.43 -3.81 -13.52
CA VAL A 136 -4.86 -3.72 -12.11
C VAL A 136 -5.75 -4.93 -11.83
N TYR A 137 -5.45 -5.66 -10.74
CA TYR A 137 -6.29 -6.74 -10.25
C TYR A 137 -6.79 -6.43 -8.85
N VAL A 138 -8.09 -6.60 -8.66
CA VAL A 138 -8.77 -6.40 -7.37
C VAL A 138 -9.23 -7.75 -6.82
N LEU A 139 -8.88 -8.01 -5.57
CA LEU A 139 -9.29 -9.20 -4.84
C LEU A 139 -10.57 -8.92 -4.08
N ASN A 140 -11.60 -9.74 -4.33
CA ASN A 140 -12.89 -9.72 -3.63
C ASN A 140 -12.94 -10.93 -2.69
N THR A 141 -13.26 -10.71 -1.41
CA THR A 141 -13.16 -11.76 -0.38
C THR A 141 -14.50 -12.37 0.03
N ALA A 142 -15.62 -11.71 -0.22
CA ALA A 142 -16.95 -12.21 0.13
C ALA A 142 -17.68 -12.81 -1.08
N GLY A 143 -18.67 -13.66 -0.80
CA GLY A 143 -19.42 -14.40 -1.83
C GLY A 143 -18.52 -15.43 -2.52
N SER A 144 -18.44 -15.38 -3.84
CA SER A 144 -17.48 -16.18 -4.61
C SER A 144 -16.16 -15.42 -4.64
N SER A 145 -15.26 -15.77 -3.72
CA SER A 145 -13.92 -15.14 -3.61
C SER A 145 -13.15 -15.28 -4.91
N GLY A 146 -12.57 -14.17 -5.39
CA GLY A 146 -11.84 -14.16 -6.66
C GLY A 146 -11.18 -12.83 -6.98
N VAL A 147 -10.39 -12.84 -8.03
CA VAL A 147 -9.73 -11.63 -8.57
C VAL A 147 -10.38 -11.20 -9.87
N VAL A 148 -10.52 -9.88 -10.04
CA VAL A 148 -11.07 -9.26 -11.26
C VAL A 148 -10.04 -8.29 -11.82
N GLY A 149 -9.77 -8.37 -13.12
CA GLY A 149 -8.75 -7.59 -13.82
C GLY A 149 -9.33 -6.40 -14.57
N PHE A 150 -8.53 -5.33 -14.60
CA PHE A 150 -8.81 -4.08 -15.31
C PHE A 150 -7.59 -3.65 -16.11
N ASN A 151 -7.83 -3.10 -17.29
CA ASN A 151 -6.85 -2.26 -17.98
C ASN A 151 -6.87 -0.87 -17.35
N PHE A 152 -5.70 -0.37 -17.00
CA PHE A 152 -5.48 0.95 -16.44
C PHE A 152 -4.81 1.85 -17.48
N ASN A 153 -5.39 3.00 -17.73
CA ASN A 153 -4.81 4.01 -18.59
C ASN A 153 -5.21 5.40 -18.12
N ASP A 154 -4.22 6.23 -17.83
CA ASP A 154 -4.39 7.65 -17.48
C ASP A 154 -5.50 7.89 -16.46
N GLY A 155 -5.42 7.21 -15.32
CA GLY A 155 -6.37 7.34 -14.21
C GLY A 155 -7.71 6.65 -14.40
N LYS A 156 -7.91 5.86 -15.47
CA LYS A 156 -9.15 5.16 -15.75
C LYS A 156 -8.98 3.66 -15.76
N LEU A 157 -9.94 2.97 -15.15
CA LEU A 157 -10.01 1.52 -15.12
C LEU A 157 -11.09 1.02 -16.07
N VAL A 158 -10.71 0.15 -17.00
CA VAL A 158 -11.64 -0.53 -17.91
C VAL A 158 -11.54 -2.03 -17.67
N ARG A 159 -12.65 -2.66 -17.31
CA ARG A 159 -12.67 -4.09 -17.03
C ARG A 159 -12.16 -4.91 -18.19
N ILE A 160 -11.30 -5.90 -17.91
CA ILE A 160 -10.89 -6.92 -18.88
C ILE A 160 -12.02 -7.95 -18.97
N PRO A 161 -12.60 -8.18 -20.17
CA PRO A 161 -13.65 -9.17 -20.33
C PRO A 161 -13.20 -10.57 -19.88
N ASN A 162 -14.04 -11.28 -19.15
CA ASN A 162 -13.78 -12.64 -18.66
C ASN A 162 -12.52 -12.76 -17.77
N SER A 163 -12.10 -11.67 -17.12
CA SER A 163 -10.92 -11.66 -16.23
C SER A 163 -11.15 -12.28 -14.86
N LEU A 164 -12.41 -12.52 -14.46
CA LEU A 164 -12.71 -13.13 -13.17
C LEU A 164 -12.06 -14.51 -13.06
N ARG A 165 -11.26 -14.71 -12.00
CA ARG A 165 -10.73 -16.00 -11.59
C ARG A 165 -11.11 -16.26 -10.16
N PHE A 166 -11.79 -17.39 -9.94
CA PHE A 166 -12.12 -17.85 -8.59
C PHE A 166 -10.89 -18.42 -7.90
N LEU A 167 -10.87 -18.30 -6.59
CA LEU A 167 -9.88 -18.91 -5.71
C LEU A 167 -10.22 -20.41 -5.49
N SER A 168 -9.47 -21.08 -4.61
CA SER A 168 -9.62 -22.54 -4.37
C SER A 168 -11.01 -22.93 -3.85
N GLY A 169 -11.80 -22.00 -3.32
CA GLY A 169 -13.16 -22.19 -2.84
C GLY A 169 -13.85 -20.91 -2.42
N ASN A 170 -15.07 -21.04 -1.93
CA ASN A 170 -15.79 -19.96 -1.29
C ASN A 170 -15.34 -19.82 0.17
N ALA A 171 -15.39 -18.59 0.73
CA ALA A 171 -15.04 -18.31 2.12
C ALA A 171 -13.58 -18.72 2.49
N VAL A 172 -12.65 -18.59 1.57
CA VAL A 172 -11.22 -18.88 1.80
C VAL A 172 -10.51 -17.81 2.64
N ALA A 173 -11.22 -16.72 2.98
CA ALA A 173 -10.71 -15.58 3.74
C ALA A 173 -9.41 -15.04 3.13
N SER A 174 -9.45 -14.64 1.86
CA SER A 174 -8.28 -14.14 1.15
C SER A 174 -7.65 -12.91 1.83
N GLY A 175 -6.31 -12.83 1.84
CA GLY A 175 -5.57 -11.83 2.62
C GLY A 175 -4.88 -10.77 1.78
N SER A 176 -4.31 -11.13 0.63
CA SER A 176 -3.62 -10.17 -0.23
C SER A 176 -3.53 -10.64 -1.66
N VAL A 177 -3.35 -9.67 -2.57
CA VAL A 177 -2.97 -9.91 -3.97
C VAL A 177 -1.71 -9.12 -4.31
N ALA A 178 -0.77 -9.72 -5.04
CA ALA A 178 0.45 -9.06 -5.47
C ALA A 178 0.93 -9.58 -6.82
N PHE A 179 1.43 -8.68 -7.69
CA PHE A 179 2.17 -9.07 -8.89
C PHE A 179 3.61 -9.44 -8.56
N SER A 180 4.17 -10.40 -9.31
CA SER A 180 5.64 -10.54 -9.38
C SER A 180 6.26 -9.31 -10.04
N PRO A 181 7.53 -8.96 -9.73
CA PRO A 181 8.20 -7.77 -10.27
C PRO A 181 8.32 -7.74 -11.80
N ASP A 182 8.33 -8.90 -12.44
CA ASP A 182 8.35 -9.05 -13.90
C ASP A 182 6.93 -9.05 -14.52
N GLY A 183 5.88 -9.01 -13.68
CA GLY A 183 4.49 -9.01 -14.10
C GLY A 183 3.99 -10.33 -14.68
N GLN A 184 4.77 -11.41 -14.63
CA GLN A 184 4.38 -12.71 -15.19
C GLN A 184 3.42 -13.48 -14.31
N PHE A 185 3.40 -13.20 -13.01
CA PHE A 185 2.58 -13.90 -12.03
C PHE A 185 1.81 -12.95 -11.14
N LEU A 186 0.64 -13.39 -10.72
CA LEU A 186 -0.16 -12.79 -9.66
C LEU A 186 -0.31 -13.82 -8.55
N ILE A 187 0.06 -13.48 -7.31
CA ILE A 187 -0.12 -14.33 -6.14
C ILE A 187 -1.27 -13.83 -5.27
N VAL A 188 -2.09 -14.76 -4.76
CA VAL A 188 -3.13 -14.51 -3.76
C VAL A 188 -2.91 -15.41 -2.57
N THR A 189 -3.12 -14.89 -1.36
CA THR A 189 -3.06 -15.65 -0.12
C THR A 189 -4.45 -16.01 0.36
N GLU A 190 -4.65 -17.25 0.79
CA GLU A 190 -5.89 -17.78 1.37
C GLU A 190 -5.67 -18.20 2.82
N LYS A 191 -6.16 -17.40 3.76
CA LYS A 191 -5.92 -17.61 5.20
C LYS A 191 -6.61 -18.87 5.75
N ALA A 192 -7.87 -19.10 5.36
CA ALA A 192 -8.65 -20.23 5.90
C ALA A 192 -8.16 -21.58 5.38
N THR A 193 -7.59 -21.62 4.19
CA THR A 193 -7.11 -22.86 3.56
C THR A 193 -5.61 -23.04 3.68
N ASN A 194 -4.89 -22.00 4.10
CA ASN A 194 -3.42 -21.93 4.14
C ASN A 194 -2.78 -22.15 2.76
N ASN A 195 -3.41 -21.62 1.70
CA ASN A 195 -2.96 -21.74 0.32
C ASN A 195 -2.29 -20.44 -0.16
N LEU A 196 -1.42 -20.62 -1.14
CA LEU A 196 -0.86 -19.59 -2.00
C LEU A 196 -1.30 -19.92 -3.42
N ASP A 197 -2.19 -19.12 -3.98
CA ASP A 197 -2.72 -19.28 -5.33
C ASP A 197 -1.92 -18.41 -6.30
N VAL A 198 -1.23 -19.03 -7.24
CA VAL A 198 -0.41 -18.33 -8.25
C VAL A 198 -1.08 -18.44 -9.61
N PHE A 199 -1.37 -17.31 -10.22
CA PHE A 199 -1.93 -17.18 -11.55
C PHE A 199 -0.83 -16.68 -12.50
N LYS A 200 -0.72 -17.30 -13.68
CA LYS A 200 0.13 -16.76 -14.75
C LYS A 200 -0.63 -15.66 -15.47
N VAL A 201 0.03 -14.52 -15.69
CA VAL A 201 -0.51 -13.41 -16.50
C VAL A 201 -0.33 -13.77 -17.98
N LEU A 202 -1.41 -13.72 -18.76
CA LEU A 202 -1.43 -14.03 -20.18
C LEU A 202 -1.23 -12.78 -21.03
N GLY A 203 -0.89 -12.95 -22.30
CA GLY A 203 -0.54 -11.83 -23.18
C GLY A 203 -1.69 -10.84 -23.47
N ASP A 204 -2.93 -11.21 -23.18
CA ASP A 204 -4.12 -10.35 -23.26
C ASP A 204 -4.46 -9.68 -21.92
N GLY A 205 -3.61 -9.86 -20.91
CA GLY A 205 -3.82 -9.35 -19.56
C GLY A 205 -4.76 -10.19 -18.70
N SER A 206 -5.35 -11.27 -19.23
CA SER A 206 -6.14 -12.22 -18.42
C SER A 206 -5.23 -13.16 -17.63
N LEU A 207 -5.81 -13.93 -16.71
CA LEU A 207 -5.07 -14.89 -15.88
C LEU A 207 -5.34 -16.33 -16.28
N SER A 208 -4.35 -17.20 -16.08
CA SER A 208 -4.54 -18.66 -16.12
C SER A 208 -5.48 -19.14 -15.01
N GLN A 209 -5.71 -20.44 -14.92
CA GLN A 209 -6.16 -21.07 -13.67
C GLN A 209 -5.06 -20.98 -12.63
N ALA A 210 -5.43 -21.00 -11.34
CA ALA A 210 -4.49 -20.98 -10.25
C ALA A 210 -3.64 -22.24 -10.16
N THR A 211 -2.34 -22.09 -9.93
CA THR A 211 -1.48 -23.15 -9.40
C THR A 211 -1.45 -22.99 -7.89
N ILE A 212 -1.96 -23.96 -7.15
CA ILE A 212 -2.14 -23.89 -5.70
C ILE A 212 -0.95 -24.54 -5.00
N THR A 213 -0.31 -23.81 -4.07
CA THR A 213 0.74 -24.32 -3.20
C THR A 213 0.33 -24.14 -1.74
N LYS A 214 0.47 -25.16 -0.90
CA LYS A 214 0.31 -25.00 0.55
C LYS A 214 1.45 -24.17 1.11
N SER A 215 1.15 -23.20 1.98
CA SER A 215 2.18 -22.52 2.76
C SER A 215 2.91 -23.52 3.67
N VAL A 216 4.23 -23.36 3.83
CA VAL A 216 5.03 -24.23 4.71
C VAL A 216 4.71 -24.03 6.18
N GLY A 217 4.35 -22.79 6.58
CA GLY A 217 3.91 -22.48 7.93
C GLY A 217 2.41 -22.24 8.01
N PRO A 218 1.82 -22.30 9.21
CA PRO A 218 0.41 -22.06 9.42
C PRO A 218 0.06 -20.56 9.43
N GLY A 219 -1.15 -20.24 9.00
CA GLY A 219 -1.70 -18.90 9.08
C GLY A 219 -1.13 -17.94 8.05
N VAL A 220 -1.01 -18.38 6.79
CA VAL A 220 -0.62 -17.49 5.70
C VAL A 220 -1.52 -16.26 5.67
N PHE A 221 -0.93 -15.06 5.50
CA PHE A 221 -1.72 -13.82 5.51
C PHE A 221 -1.44 -12.94 4.30
N SER A 222 -0.21 -12.51 4.10
CA SER A 222 0.16 -11.62 3.00
C SER A 222 1.41 -12.08 2.27
N ALA A 223 1.56 -11.63 1.02
CA ALA A 223 2.73 -11.88 0.21
C ALA A 223 3.26 -10.57 -0.41
N SER A 224 4.58 -10.42 -0.41
CA SER A 224 5.31 -9.37 -1.14
C SER A 224 6.41 -10.02 -1.98
N PHE A 225 6.97 -9.27 -2.93
CA PHE A 225 8.05 -9.78 -3.77
C PHE A 225 9.34 -8.99 -3.58
N THR A 226 10.47 -9.67 -3.70
CA THR A 226 11.77 -9.04 -3.94
C THR A 226 11.92 -8.72 -5.42
N ARG A 227 12.88 -7.89 -5.80
CA ARG A 227 13.18 -7.60 -7.23
C ARG A 227 13.57 -8.82 -8.06
N ASN A 228 13.98 -9.91 -7.41
CA ASN A 228 14.45 -11.15 -8.06
C ASN A 228 13.37 -12.25 -8.02
N ASP A 229 12.08 -11.87 -8.04
CA ASP A 229 10.92 -12.77 -8.08
C ASP A 229 10.84 -13.77 -6.91
N VAL A 230 11.44 -13.45 -5.78
CA VAL A 230 11.26 -14.21 -4.55
C VAL A 230 10.02 -13.70 -3.82
N ALA A 231 9.04 -14.55 -3.62
CA ALA A 231 7.88 -14.25 -2.80
C ALA A 231 8.23 -14.35 -1.32
N VAL A 232 7.90 -13.32 -0.54
CA VAL A 232 8.05 -13.25 0.92
C VAL A 232 6.66 -13.28 1.53
N VAL A 233 6.40 -14.25 2.41
CA VAL A 233 5.06 -14.58 2.89
C VAL A 233 5.01 -14.47 4.41
N SER A 234 4.05 -13.69 4.93
CA SER A 234 3.75 -13.60 6.36
C SER A 234 2.90 -14.77 6.81
N GLU A 235 3.27 -15.34 7.96
CA GLU A 235 2.59 -16.44 8.62
C GLU A 235 2.22 -16.01 10.04
N THR A 236 0.91 -15.91 10.34
CA THR A 236 0.44 -15.54 11.69
C THR A 236 0.82 -16.57 12.74
N GLY A 237 1.14 -17.79 12.31
CA GLY A 237 1.48 -18.91 13.17
C GLY A 237 0.26 -19.71 13.65
N ALA A 238 0.50 -20.69 14.48
CA ALA A 238 -0.53 -21.57 15.06
C ALA A 238 -1.36 -20.90 16.17
N GLY A 239 -1.07 -19.64 16.48
CA GLY A 239 -1.67 -18.88 17.57
C GLY A 239 -0.81 -18.86 18.84
N GLY A 240 -1.02 -17.86 19.69
CA GLY A 240 -0.26 -17.65 20.93
C GLY A 240 0.94 -16.71 20.79
N PRO A 241 1.59 -16.40 21.91
CA PRO A 241 2.73 -15.49 21.93
C PRO A 241 3.91 -15.99 21.10
N ASN A 242 4.51 -15.08 20.32
CA ASN A 242 5.72 -15.31 19.53
C ASN A 242 5.66 -16.50 18.56
N SER A 243 4.44 -16.90 18.13
CA SER A 243 4.24 -18.03 17.22
C SER A 243 4.33 -17.67 15.74
N SER A 244 4.48 -16.39 15.42
CA SER A 244 4.49 -15.91 14.05
C SER A 244 5.83 -16.14 13.35
N ALA A 245 5.76 -16.31 12.04
CA ALA A 245 6.92 -16.57 11.18
C ALA A 245 6.83 -15.82 9.84
N ILE A 246 7.89 -15.93 9.07
CA ILE A 246 7.99 -15.46 7.69
C ILE A 246 8.68 -16.52 6.85
N SER A 247 8.18 -16.74 5.63
CA SER A 247 8.77 -17.68 4.67
C SER A 247 9.12 -16.99 3.35
N SER A 248 10.05 -17.58 2.61
CA SER A 248 10.34 -17.14 1.24
C SER A 248 10.27 -18.29 0.25
N TYR A 249 9.88 -17.97 -0.99
CA TYR A 249 9.66 -18.94 -2.06
C TYR A 249 10.21 -18.43 -3.39
N SER A 250 10.77 -19.33 -4.19
CA SER A 250 10.97 -19.08 -5.62
C SER A 250 9.72 -19.44 -6.41
N VAL A 251 9.35 -18.61 -7.40
CA VAL A 251 8.24 -18.90 -8.31
C VAL A 251 8.81 -19.66 -9.51
N GLN A 252 8.28 -20.86 -9.75
CA GLN A 252 8.68 -21.67 -10.89
C GLN A 252 7.92 -21.22 -12.14
N SER A 253 8.42 -21.49 -13.33
CA SER A 253 7.82 -21.10 -14.62
C SER A 253 6.38 -21.61 -14.84
N ASN A 254 5.98 -22.65 -14.11
CA ASN A 254 4.62 -23.20 -14.11
C ASN A 254 3.72 -22.61 -13.01
N GLY A 255 4.23 -21.66 -12.20
CA GLY A 255 3.52 -21.04 -11.08
C GLY A 255 3.64 -21.79 -9.74
N THR A 256 4.32 -22.94 -9.69
CA THR A 256 4.55 -23.63 -8.42
C THR A 256 5.53 -22.84 -7.56
N LEU A 257 5.28 -22.76 -6.26
CA LEU A 257 6.16 -22.14 -5.29
C LEU A 257 7.06 -23.19 -4.63
N THR A 258 8.38 -22.95 -4.66
CA THR A 258 9.37 -23.79 -3.98
C THR A 258 9.95 -23.04 -2.79
N PRO A 259 9.85 -23.55 -1.55
CA PRO A 259 10.37 -22.89 -0.38
C PRO A 259 11.89 -22.69 -0.45
N ILE A 260 12.35 -21.50 -0.04
CA ILE A 260 13.77 -21.14 0.15
C ILE A 260 14.07 -21.07 1.65
N SER A 261 13.28 -20.29 2.39
CA SER A 261 13.29 -20.24 3.84
C SER A 261 11.91 -20.62 4.36
N SER A 262 11.86 -21.52 5.34
CA SER A 262 10.60 -22.05 5.87
C SER A 262 10.39 -21.58 7.30
N SER A 263 9.31 -20.85 7.55
CA SER A 263 8.81 -20.42 8.87
C SER A 263 9.90 -19.88 9.79
N VAL A 264 10.67 -18.89 9.30
CA VAL A 264 11.69 -18.21 10.13
C VAL A 264 10.97 -17.39 11.19
N PRO A 265 11.22 -17.62 12.50
CA PRO A 265 10.48 -16.95 13.57
C PRO A 265 10.62 -15.43 13.55
N THR A 266 9.52 -14.71 13.70
CA THR A 266 9.54 -13.24 13.85
C THR A 266 9.78 -12.80 15.29
N LEU A 267 9.63 -13.67 16.25
CA LEU A 267 9.62 -13.41 17.71
C LEU A 267 8.52 -12.44 18.10
N GLY A 268 7.48 -12.29 17.25
CA GLY A 268 6.30 -11.49 17.49
C GLY A 268 5.02 -12.31 17.37
N SER A 269 3.89 -11.69 17.65
CA SER A 269 2.57 -12.30 17.63
C SER A 269 1.67 -11.64 16.57
N ALA A 270 0.88 -12.46 15.87
CA ALA A 270 -0.01 -12.03 14.81
C ALA A 270 0.74 -11.21 13.71
N ASN A 271 1.82 -11.81 13.14
CA ASN A 271 2.45 -11.28 11.93
C ASN A 271 1.52 -11.47 10.75
N CYS A 272 0.97 -10.40 10.26
CA CYS A 272 0.02 -10.42 9.15
C CYS A 272 0.57 -9.70 7.92
N TRP A 273 1.32 -8.63 8.08
CA TRP A 273 1.77 -7.75 7.01
C TRP A 273 3.28 -7.76 6.87
N ASN A 274 3.73 -7.72 5.62
CA ASN A 274 5.16 -7.60 5.33
C ASN A 274 5.43 -6.61 4.19
N VAL A 275 6.64 -6.08 4.17
CA VAL A 275 7.14 -5.22 3.12
C VAL A 275 8.62 -5.53 2.86
N VAL A 276 9.02 -5.43 1.59
CA VAL A 276 10.40 -5.60 1.16
C VAL A 276 10.94 -4.22 0.74
N THR A 277 12.19 -3.91 1.11
CA THR A 277 12.84 -2.67 0.68
C THR A 277 12.95 -2.59 -0.84
N PRO A 278 12.88 -1.38 -1.44
CA PRO A 278 12.97 -1.22 -2.90
C PRO A 278 14.24 -1.81 -3.53
N ASP A 279 15.33 -1.93 -2.78
CA ASP A 279 16.57 -2.57 -3.22
C ASP A 279 16.57 -4.12 -3.05
N GLY A 280 15.54 -4.67 -2.41
CA GLY A 280 15.36 -6.10 -2.19
C GLY A 280 16.22 -6.71 -1.10
N ARG A 281 16.92 -5.91 -0.28
CA ARG A 281 17.87 -6.42 0.72
C ARG A 281 17.28 -6.76 2.07
N PHE A 282 16.15 -6.13 2.43
CA PHE A 282 15.52 -6.33 3.73
C PHE A 282 14.02 -6.56 3.59
N ALA A 283 13.48 -7.40 4.46
CA ALA A 283 12.04 -7.55 4.69
C ALA A 283 11.71 -7.15 6.13
N TYR A 284 10.59 -6.47 6.31
CA TYR A 284 10.05 -6.13 7.62
C TYR A 284 8.63 -6.66 7.73
N VAL A 285 8.27 -7.07 8.95
CA VAL A 285 6.94 -7.59 9.26
C VAL A 285 6.31 -6.82 10.41
N SER A 286 5.02 -6.59 10.30
CA SER A 286 4.21 -5.97 11.34
C SER A 286 3.52 -7.05 12.17
N ASN A 287 3.87 -7.15 13.46
CA ASN A 287 3.33 -8.10 14.41
C ASN A 287 2.24 -7.40 15.25
N ALA A 288 1.00 -7.41 14.77
CA ALA A 288 -0.10 -6.65 15.37
C ALA A 288 -0.41 -7.03 16.82
N GLY A 289 -0.29 -8.32 17.14
CA GLY A 289 -0.58 -8.83 18.49
C GLY A 289 0.45 -8.42 19.55
N SER A 290 1.70 -8.17 19.15
CA SER A 290 2.76 -7.70 20.04
C SER A 290 3.12 -6.23 19.87
N GLY A 291 2.47 -5.52 18.93
CA GLY A 291 2.76 -4.12 18.66
C GLY A 291 4.20 -3.86 18.18
N SER A 292 4.79 -4.79 17.45
CA SER A 292 6.22 -4.75 17.11
C SER A 292 6.49 -4.88 15.62
N VAL A 293 7.70 -4.50 15.20
CA VAL A 293 8.23 -4.72 13.86
C VAL A 293 9.46 -5.61 13.94
N SER A 294 9.46 -6.71 13.19
CA SER A 294 10.63 -7.58 13.05
C SER A 294 11.28 -7.42 11.67
N GLY A 295 12.60 -7.65 11.59
CA GLY A 295 13.36 -7.42 10.36
C GLY A 295 14.26 -8.59 9.99
N PHE A 296 14.41 -8.79 8.66
CA PHE A 296 15.18 -9.87 8.05
C PHE A 296 16.02 -9.33 6.91
N ALA A 297 17.28 -9.77 6.86
CA ALA A 297 18.11 -9.60 5.67
C ALA A 297 17.74 -10.68 4.63
N ILE A 298 17.70 -10.28 3.36
CA ILE A 298 17.40 -11.17 2.23
C ILE A 298 18.70 -11.42 1.47
N GLY A 299 19.15 -12.68 1.46
CA GLY A 299 20.29 -13.11 0.67
C GLY A 299 20.00 -13.10 -0.84
N SER A 300 21.04 -13.15 -1.67
CA SER A 300 20.90 -13.11 -3.14
C SER A 300 20.04 -14.23 -3.72
N GLY A 301 19.95 -15.38 -3.03
CA GLY A 301 19.06 -16.49 -3.38
C GLY A 301 17.69 -16.45 -2.69
N GLY A 302 17.33 -15.36 -1.98
CA GLY A 302 16.06 -15.23 -1.29
C GLY A 302 16.01 -15.79 0.14
N THR A 303 17.15 -16.24 0.68
CA THR A 303 17.23 -16.74 2.07
C THR A 303 16.97 -15.61 3.06
N LEU A 304 16.09 -15.85 4.01
CA LEU A 304 15.76 -14.91 5.09
C LEU A 304 16.65 -15.17 6.31
N THR A 305 17.38 -14.14 6.74
CA THR A 305 18.21 -14.18 7.96
C THR A 305 17.72 -13.09 8.91
N PRO A 306 17.36 -13.40 10.16
CA PRO A 306 16.97 -12.39 11.12
C PRO A 306 18.06 -11.33 11.29
N ILE A 307 17.69 -10.05 11.25
CA ILE A 307 18.58 -8.95 11.64
C ILE A 307 18.82 -9.07 13.15
N PRO A 308 20.05 -8.84 13.66
CA PRO A 308 20.35 -8.98 15.09
C PRO A 308 19.34 -8.25 15.97
N GLY A 309 18.73 -8.98 16.91
CA GLY A 309 17.62 -8.54 17.72
C GLY A 309 16.25 -9.01 17.21
N THR A 310 16.12 -9.36 15.95
CA THR A 310 14.92 -9.77 15.23
C THR A 310 13.77 -8.78 15.37
N VAL A 311 13.25 -8.51 16.58
CA VAL A 311 12.32 -7.41 16.88
C VAL A 311 13.13 -6.12 16.95
N LEU A 312 12.95 -5.26 15.95
CA LEU A 312 13.75 -4.06 15.73
C LEU A 312 13.09 -2.79 16.27
N ALA A 313 11.77 -2.79 16.39
CA ALA A 313 11.01 -1.65 16.86
C ALA A 313 9.73 -2.06 17.59
N LEU A 314 9.29 -1.19 18.51
CA LEU A 314 8.03 -1.32 19.22
C LEU A 314 7.16 -0.10 18.89
N ASN A 315 5.89 -0.33 18.64
CA ASN A 315 4.86 0.69 18.56
C ASN A 315 4.28 0.96 19.97
N PRO A 316 3.56 2.06 20.17
CA PRO A 316 2.90 2.33 21.44
C PRO A 316 1.99 1.18 21.90
N THR A 317 1.86 1.00 23.20
CA THR A 317 0.95 0.00 23.78
C THR A 317 -0.47 0.16 23.21
N GLY A 318 -1.10 -0.93 22.79
CA GLY A 318 -2.44 -0.92 22.19
C GLY A 318 -2.47 -0.46 20.74
N SER A 319 -1.32 -0.32 20.08
CA SER A 319 -1.22 0.15 18.70
C SER A 319 -1.98 -0.73 17.71
N SER A 320 -1.99 -2.07 17.90
CA SER A 320 -2.49 -2.99 16.88
C SER A 320 -2.01 -2.55 15.52
N ASN A 321 -0.68 -2.62 15.31
CA ASN A 321 -0.03 -2.15 14.08
C ASN A 321 -0.40 -3.05 12.90
N ILE A 322 -1.54 -2.76 12.30
CA ILE A 322 -2.01 -3.37 11.07
C ILE A 322 -1.41 -2.61 9.88
N ASP A 323 -0.97 -3.32 8.91
CA ASP A 323 -0.32 -2.83 7.71
C ASP A 323 1.00 -2.07 7.93
N ILE A 324 1.85 -2.10 6.91
CA ILE A 324 3.22 -1.59 6.93
C ILE A 324 3.64 -1.19 5.51
N THR A 325 4.37 -0.09 5.38
CA THR A 325 4.89 0.38 4.09
C THR A 325 6.29 0.98 4.24
N ILE A 326 7.00 1.07 3.12
CA ILE A 326 8.31 1.73 3.01
C ILE A 326 8.20 2.85 1.99
N SER A 327 8.83 3.99 2.26
CA SER A 327 8.96 5.07 1.29
C SER A 327 9.67 4.61 0.02
N SER A 328 9.34 5.19 -1.13
CA SER A 328 9.90 4.80 -2.44
C SER A 328 11.42 4.93 -2.51
N ASP A 329 12.01 5.83 -1.72
CA ASP A 329 13.47 6.00 -1.58
C ASP A 329 14.15 4.97 -0.65
N GLY A 330 13.36 4.08 -0.01
CA GLY A 330 13.84 3.02 0.88
C GLY A 330 14.36 3.49 2.23
N LYS A 331 14.17 4.76 2.59
CA LYS A 331 14.78 5.33 3.80
C LYS A 331 13.91 5.22 5.05
N PHE A 332 12.58 5.17 4.87
CA PHE A 332 11.64 5.22 5.99
C PHE A 332 10.61 4.10 5.92
N LEU A 333 10.28 3.57 7.07
CA LEU A 333 9.25 2.57 7.25
C LEU A 333 8.13 3.17 8.12
N TYR A 334 6.90 2.87 7.75
CA TYR A 334 5.70 3.34 8.44
C TYR A 334 4.78 2.18 8.79
N THR A 335 4.20 2.21 10.00
CA THR A 335 3.19 1.26 10.46
C THR A 335 1.87 1.96 10.71
N LEU A 336 0.77 1.36 10.29
CA LEU A 336 -0.58 1.85 10.61
C LEU A 336 -1.02 1.29 11.95
N ASN A 337 -1.06 2.12 12.97
CA ASN A 337 -1.45 1.77 14.34
C ASN A 337 -2.95 2.02 14.53
N SER A 338 -3.79 1.11 14.04
CA SER A 338 -5.26 1.27 14.01
C SER A 338 -5.87 1.38 15.41
N GLY A 339 -5.32 0.66 16.39
CA GLY A 339 -5.80 0.71 17.76
C GLY A 339 -5.65 2.08 18.44
N THR A 340 -4.58 2.80 18.15
CA THR A 340 -4.28 4.11 18.73
C THR A 340 -4.55 5.29 17.78
N GLY A 341 -4.89 5.03 16.52
CA GLY A 341 -5.11 6.07 15.52
C GLY A 341 -3.85 6.86 15.19
N THR A 342 -2.72 6.18 15.05
CA THR A 342 -1.41 6.81 14.77
C THR A 342 -0.68 6.10 13.64
N VAL A 343 0.33 6.75 13.06
CA VAL A 343 1.31 6.14 12.16
C VAL A 343 2.64 6.09 12.89
N GLY A 344 3.20 4.89 13.08
CA GLY A 344 4.56 4.71 13.57
C GLY A 344 5.57 5.07 12.48
N MET A 345 6.65 5.76 12.83
CA MET A 345 7.65 6.27 11.89
C MET A 345 9.03 5.76 12.28
N PHE A 346 9.76 5.18 11.32
CA PHE A 346 11.09 4.61 11.56
C PHE A 346 12.03 4.93 10.41
N ALA A 347 13.29 5.29 10.71
CA ALA A 347 14.34 5.39 9.71
C ALA A 347 15.04 4.03 9.53
N ILE A 348 15.22 3.60 8.29
CA ILE A 348 15.92 2.36 7.93
C ILE A 348 17.41 2.66 7.79
N GLN A 349 18.25 1.91 8.51
CA GLN A 349 19.71 1.98 8.35
C GLN A 349 20.13 1.21 7.10
N PRO A 350 20.67 1.88 6.06
CA PRO A 350 20.87 1.24 4.76
C PRO A 350 21.96 0.16 4.76
N THR A 351 22.84 0.12 5.76
CA THR A 351 23.94 -0.85 5.82
C THR A 351 23.54 -2.20 6.40
N ASN A 352 22.62 -2.21 7.38
CA ASN A 352 22.29 -3.40 8.16
C ASN A 352 20.80 -3.63 8.40
N GLY A 353 19.92 -2.72 7.91
CA GLY A 353 18.47 -2.85 8.01
C GLY A 353 17.89 -2.61 9.40
N THR A 354 18.68 -2.15 10.39
CA THR A 354 18.13 -1.78 11.70
C THR A 354 17.23 -0.54 11.59
N LEU A 355 16.31 -0.40 12.54
CA LEU A 355 15.35 0.70 12.57
C LEU A 355 15.71 1.71 13.67
N THR A 356 15.60 3.00 13.36
CA THR A 356 15.66 4.08 14.34
C THR A 356 14.27 4.66 14.50
N ASP A 357 13.74 4.69 15.71
CA ASP A 357 12.43 5.26 16.03
C ASP A 357 12.43 6.79 15.82
N LEU A 358 11.46 7.27 15.05
CA LEU A 358 11.20 8.70 14.79
C LEU A 358 9.93 9.19 15.51
N GLY A 359 9.30 8.31 16.30
CA GLY A 359 8.05 8.59 17.01
C GLY A 359 6.80 8.22 16.19
N THR A 360 5.69 8.88 16.53
CA THR A 360 4.40 8.63 15.86
C THR A 360 3.77 9.93 15.37
N ALA A 361 3.09 9.86 14.23
CA ALA A 361 2.14 10.88 13.79
C ALA A 361 0.74 10.51 14.24
N GLY A 362 0.00 11.47 14.80
CA GLY A 362 -1.37 11.30 15.28
C GLY A 362 -2.42 11.85 14.31
N SER A 363 -3.64 12.05 14.86
CA SER A 363 -4.81 12.64 14.18
C SER A 363 -5.63 11.68 13.31
N LEU A 364 -5.45 10.37 13.44
CA LEU A 364 -6.35 9.39 12.87
C LEU A 364 -7.40 8.96 13.89
N PRO A 365 -8.60 8.52 13.47
CA PRO A 365 -9.58 7.96 14.39
C PRO A 365 -9.08 6.63 14.96
N ALA A 366 -9.00 6.53 16.29
CA ALA A 366 -8.56 5.31 16.96
C ALA A 366 -9.65 4.24 16.96
N ALA A 367 -9.27 2.97 16.74
CA ALA A 367 -10.15 1.81 16.72
C ALA A 367 -11.42 2.01 15.84
N ALA A 368 -11.27 2.67 14.71
CA ALA A 368 -12.36 3.06 13.80
C ALA A 368 -12.32 2.33 12.44
N GLY A 369 -11.60 1.20 12.36
CA GLY A 369 -11.56 0.36 11.18
C GLY A 369 -10.57 0.79 10.10
N LEU A 370 -9.57 1.62 10.43
CA LEU A 370 -8.50 1.99 9.50
C LEU A 370 -7.92 0.74 8.83
N ASN A 371 -7.68 0.80 7.53
CA ASN A 371 -6.98 -0.25 6.77
C ASN A 371 -6.20 0.37 5.62
N GLY A 372 -5.06 -0.20 5.30
CA GLY A 372 -4.21 0.22 4.18
C GLY A 372 -3.34 1.43 4.49
N ILE A 373 -2.05 1.29 4.20
CA ILE A 373 -1.06 2.36 4.23
C ILE A 373 -0.13 2.25 3.02
N ALA A 374 0.17 3.39 2.39
CA ALA A 374 1.10 3.49 1.26
C ALA A 374 1.98 4.74 1.41
N ALA A 375 3.21 4.72 0.85
CA ALA A 375 4.15 5.84 0.92
C ALA A 375 4.92 5.99 -0.41
N ASN A 376 5.12 7.24 -0.86
CA ASN A 376 5.98 7.56 -2.01
C ASN A 376 7.27 8.27 -1.62
#